data_e0a1ee8ea3099ae671140b2adb7b65c1
#
_entry.id   e0a1ee8ea3099ae671140b2adb7b65c1
#
_cell.length_a   1.000
_cell.length_b   1.000
_cell.length_c   1.000
_cell.angle_alpha   90.00
_cell.angle_beta   90.00
_cell.angle_gamma   90.00
#
_symmetry.space_group_name_H-M   'P 1'
#
loop_
_entity.id
_entity.type
_entity.pdbx_description
1 polymer ?
#
loop_
_entity_poly.entity_id
_entity_poly.type
_entity_poly.pdbx_seq_one_letter_code
_entity_poly.pdbx_strand_id
1 'polypeptide(L)'
;MTAKESIEEMPKKRLAKGDSICMDFGDHHVGYVTLKLHSAGSPQDAPAFLRLKFAEIPNEILDDSSTYEGWISKGWIQEEFVHIDVLPCELKLPRRYAFRYLEVLALDTSQKFQVVVEDAELTAVSAVSMDAVKPVEGLPEDLQKIDRASLKTLQDCMQHVFEDGPKRDRRLWIGDLRLQAKANYATFGNHDLVKRCMYLFAGLTRDDGKIGACLFTEPVMQVDDTFLWDYSLFFV
;
A
#
# COMPACT_ATOMS: atom_id res chain seq x y z
N MET A 1 -4.96 -11.62 -7.12
CA MET A 1 -6.31 -11.81 -6.52
C MET A 1 -6.75 -10.47 -5.95
N THR A 2 -8.04 -10.24 -5.85
CA THR A 2 -8.60 -8.98 -5.34
C THR A 2 -9.60 -9.35 -4.24
N ALA A 3 -9.39 -8.86 -3.04
CA ALA A 3 -10.35 -8.98 -1.93
C ALA A 3 -10.93 -7.59 -1.65
N LYS A 4 -12.21 -7.53 -1.31
CA LYS A 4 -12.87 -6.31 -0.85
C LYS A 4 -13.08 -6.42 0.65
N GLU A 5 -12.64 -5.42 1.36
CA GLU A 5 -12.83 -5.29 2.80
C GLU A 5 -13.46 -3.93 3.09
N SER A 6 -14.43 -3.91 3.96
CA SER A 6 -15.07 -2.71 4.46
C SER A 6 -14.96 -2.67 5.98
N ILE A 7 -14.96 -1.48 6.55
CA ILE A 7 -14.98 -1.31 8.00
C ILE A 7 -16.39 -1.63 8.49
N GLU A 8 -16.52 -2.64 9.35
CA GLU A 8 -17.81 -3.15 9.83
C GLU A 8 -18.61 -2.13 10.65
N GLU A 9 -17.94 -1.20 11.34
CA GLU A 9 -18.56 -0.14 12.11
C GLU A 9 -17.92 1.22 11.86
N MET A 10 -18.43 1.96 10.89
CA MET A 10 -18.02 3.35 10.66
C MET A 10 -18.65 4.28 11.71
N PRO A 11 -17.85 4.96 12.53
CA PRO A 11 -18.39 6.02 13.36
C PRO A 11 -18.92 7.14 12.44
N LYS A 12 -20.23 7.40 12.45
CA LYS A 12 -20.87 8.46 11.68
C LYS A 12 -20.51 9.85 12.22
N LYS A 13 -19.20 10.13 12.34
CA LYS A 13 -18.69 11.41 12.81
C LYS A 13 -18.87 12.46 11.72
N ARG A 14 -19.43 13.57 12.11
CA ARG A 14 -19.51 14.77 11.25
C ARG A 14 -18.19 15.52 11.37
N LEU A 15 -17.55 15.75 10.24
CA LEU A 15 -16.27 16.43 10.16
C LEU A 15 -16.46 17.88 9.74
N ALA A 16 -16.36 18.80 10.67
CA ALA A 16 -16.21 20.23 10.41
C ALA A 16 -14.71 20.55 10.18
N LYS A 17 -14.39 21.77 9.81
CA LYS A 17 -13.01 22.25 9.68
C LYS A 17 -12.18 21.90 10.92
N GLY A 18 -11.08 21.18 10.72
CA GLY A 18 -10.15 20.74 11.76
C GLY A 18 -10.51 19.41 12.42
N ASP A 19 -11.67 18.83 12.11
CA ASP A 19 -12.03 17.50 12.62
C ASP A 19 -11.44 16.40 11.74
N SER A 20 -11.05 15.28 12.38
CA SER A 20 -10.60 14.08 11.66
C SER A 20 -11.25 12.80 12.18
N ILE A 21 -11.20 11.76 11.36
CA ILE A 21 -11.51 10.38 11.72
C ILE A 21 -10.34 9.52 11.29
N CYS A 22 -9.89 8.63 12.18
CA CYS A 22 -8.89 7.61 11.88
C CYS A 22 -9.56 6.23 11.86
N MET A 23 -9.31 5.48 10.81
CA MET A 23 -9.87 4.17 10.55
C MET A 23 -8.76 3.13 10.62
N ASP A 24 -8.98 2.02 11.35
CA ASP A 24 -8.10 0.84 11.39
C ASP A 24 -8.72 -0.26 10.53
N PHE A 25 -8.03 -0.70 9.49
CA PHE A 25 -8.46 -1.78 8.59
C PHE A 25 -8.14 -3.18 9.15
N GLY A 26 -7.70 -3.27 10.40
CA GLY A 26 -7.47 -4.52 11.13
C GLY A 26 -6.14 -5.18 10.84
N ASP A 27 -5.64 -5.13 9.61
CA ASP A 27 -4.34 -5.66 9.19
C ASP A 27 -3.68 -4.70 8.19
N HIS A 28 -2.41 -4.95 7.86
CA HIS A 28 -1.73 -4.23 6.77
C HIS A 28 -2.25 -4.73 5.42
N HIS A 29 -2.47 -3.81 4.50
CA HIS A 29 -2.98 -4.11 3.16
C HIS A 29 -2.27 -3.30 2.10
N VAL A 30 -2.24 -3.86 0.90
CA VAL A 30 -1.82 -3.17 -0.32
C VAL A 30 -3.01 -3.14 -1.27
N GLY A 31 -3.45 -1.94 -1.66
CA GLY A 31 -4.65 -1.86 -2.49
C GLY A 31 -5.12 -0.45 -2.82
N TYR A 32 -6.34 -0.38 -3.32
CA TYR A 32 -7.01 0.85 -3.74
C TYR A 32 -8.18 1.15 -2.79
N VAL A 33 -8.35 2.42 -2.44
CA VAL A 33 -9.38 2.87 -1.49
C VAL A 33 -10.46 3.65 -2.21
N THR A 34 -11.71 3.37 -1.83
CA THR A 34 -12.90 4.14 -2.22
C THR A 34 -13.62 4.59 -0.96
N LEU A 35 -13.87 5.90 -0.85
CA LEU A 35 -14.64 6.47 0.25
C LEU A 35 -16.01 6.90 -0.26
N LYS A 36 -17.08 6.56 0.48
CA LYS A 36 -18.40 7.15 0.28
C LYS A 36 -18.57 8.31 1.24
N LEU A 37 -18.78 9.47 0.68
CA LEU A 37 -18.87 10.74 1.41
C LEU A 37 -20.24 11.38 1.20
N HIS A 38 -20.79 11.98 2.25
CA HIS A 38 -21.98 12.84 2.13
C HIS A 38 -21.87 14.09 3.00
N SER A 39 -22.73 15.06 2.75
CA SER A 39 -22.85 16.28 3.57
C SER A 39 -23.90 16.10 4.65
N ALA A 40 -23.64 16.66 5.82
CA ALA A 40 -24.59 16.80 6.91
C ALA A 40 -24.79 18.29 7.26
N GLY A 41 -25.99 18.67 7.64
CA GLY A 41 -26.38 20.07 7.88
C GLY A 41 -27.10 20.66 6.68
N SER A 42 -26.74 21.86 6.28
CA SER A 42 -27.29 22.51 5.08
C SER A 42 -26.69 21.88 3.79
N PRO A 43 -27.34 22.12 2.63
CA PRO A 43 -26.74 21.78 1.36
C PRO A 43 -25.34 22.39 1.21
N GLN A 44 -24.44 21.64 0.55
CA GLN A 44 -23.09 22.09 0.27
C GLN A 44 -23.11 23.39 -0.56
N ASP A 45 -22.39 24.38 -0.10
CA ASP A 45 -22.29 25.72 -0.72
C ASP A 45 -20.86 26.12 -1.09
N ALA A 46 -19.89 25.26 -0.81
CA ALA A 46 -18.48 25.38 -1.17
C ALA A 46 -17.84 23.99 -1.27
N PRO A 47 -16.70 23.82 -1.98
CA PRO A 47 -15.94 22.59 -1.95
C PRO A 47 -15.51 22.22 -0.52
N ALA A 48 -15.54 20.92 -0.20
CA ALA A 48 -14.87 20.41 0.98
C ALA A 48 -13.39 20.16 0.64
N PHE A 49 -12.48 20.57 1.53
CA PHE A 49 -11.04 20.32 1.37
C PHE A 49 -10.58 19.31 2.41
N LEU A 50 -10.13 18.13 1.94
CA LEU A 50 -9.77 17.01 2.78
C LEU A 50 -8.28 16.65 2.61
N ARG A 51 -7.67 16.22 3.71
CA ARG A 51 -6.41 15.47 3.71
C ARG A 51 -6.69 14.02 4.06
N LEU A 52 -6.16 13.10 3.25
CA LEU A 52 -6.17 11.68 3.52
C LEU A 52 -4.73 11.23 3.78
N LYS A 53 -4.47 10.62 4.93
CA LYS A 53 -3.14 10.16 5.32
C LYS A 53 -3.18 8.68 5.62
N PHE A 54 -2.32 7.93 4.92
CA PHE A 54 -2.20 6.47 5.05
C PHE A 54 -0.98 6.13 5.89
N ALA A 55 -1.12 5.20 6.81
CA ALA A 55 -0.08 4.81 7.75
C ALA A 55 -0.05 3.29 7.98
N GLU A 56 1.13 2.75 8.23
CA GLU A 56 1.32 1.36 8.64
C GLU A 56 1.18 1.19 10.15
N ILE A 57 1.59 2.21 10.90
CA ILE A 57 1.49 2.28 12.36
C ILE A 57 0.83 3.60 12.80
N PRO A 58 0.17 3.64 13.98
CA PRO A 58 -0.54 4.83 14.44
C PRO A 58 0.34 6.08 14.57
N ASN A 59 1.63 5.92 14.89
CA ASN A 59 2.55 7.04 15.07
C ASN A 59 2.73 7.85 13.78
N GLU A 60 2.68 7.21 12.61
CA GLU A 60 2.78 7.90 11.33
C GLU A 60 1.61 8.87 11.08
N ILE A 61 0.43 8.60 11.66
CA ILE A 61 -0.71 9.54 11.59
C ILE A 61 -0.39 10.83 12.33
N LEU A 62 0.29 10.72 13.48
CA LEU A 62 0.61 11.86 14.35
C LEU A 62 1.75 12.72 13.82
N ASP A 63 2.62 12.16 12.96
CA ASP A 63 3.75 12.88 12.40
C ASP A 63 3.29 13.98 11.43
N ASP A 64 3.88 15.16 11.55
CA ASP A 64 3.65 16.24 10.58
C ASP A 64 4.56 16.06 9.35
N SER A 65 3.98 15.59 8.26
CA SER A 65 4.68 15.37 6.99
C SER A 65 5.29 16.65 6.39
N SER A 66 4.76 17.84 6.76
CA SER A 66 5.30 19.12 6.30
C SER A 66 6.71 19.38 6.80
N THR A 67 7.03 18.86 7.98
CA THR A 67 8.33 19.02 8.66
C THR A 67 9.38 17.99 8.24
N TYR A 68 9.03 17.06 7.32
CA TYR A 68 9.96 16.04 6.86
C TYR A 68 11.15 16.64 6.13
N GLU A 69 12.37 16.36 6.62
CA GLU A 69 13.65 16.82 6.07
C GLU A 69 14.59 15.65 5.68
N GLY A 70 14.06 14.44 5.53
CA GLY A 70 14.84 13.27 5.13
C GLY A 70 15.35 13.37 3.68
N TRP A 71 16.32 12.52 3.33
CA TRP A 71 16.92 12.47 2.00
C TRP A 71 16.03 11.84 0.93
N ILE A 72 15.00 11.08 1.35
CA ILE A 72 14.05 10.45 0.44
C ILE A 72 12.97 11.48 0.02
N SER A 73 12.51 11.40 -1.23
CA SER A 73 11.45 12.29 -1.72
C SER A 73 10.19 12.23 -0.85
N LYS A 74 9.64 13.40 -0.52
CA LYS A 74 8.31 13.51 0.11
C LYS A 74 7.19 12.83 -0.70
N GLY A 75 7.38 12.63 -1.99
CA GLY A 75 6.43 11.91 -2.84
C GLY A 75 6.15 10.46 -2.41
N TRP A 76 7.00 9.87 -1.57
CA TRP A 76 6.77 8.56 -0.98
C TRP A 76 5.84 8.57 0.24
N ILE A 77 5.62 9.74 0.86
CA ILE A 77 4.64 9.87 1.93
C ILE A 77 3.26 9.68 1.32
N GLN A 78 2.51 8.72 1.84
CA GLN A 78 1.19 8.39 1.33
C GLN A 78 0.15 9.35 1.93
N GLU A 79 0.08 10.54 1.37
CA GLU A 79 -0.82 11.61 1.79
C GLU A 79 -1.41 12.27 0.54
N GLU A 80 -2.73 12.46 0.55
CA GLU A 80 -3.48 13.06 -0.56
C GLU A 80 -4.27 14.28 -0.06
N PHE A 81 -4.30 15.32 -0.88
CA PHE A 81 -5.09 16.52 -0.66
C PHE A 81 -6.13 16.62 -1.77
N VAL A 82 -7.41 16.56 -1.40
CA VAL A 82 -8.50 16.49 -2.36
C VAL A 82 -9.56 17.55 -2.09
N HIS A 83 -10.06 18.16 -3.17
CA HIS A 83 -11.23 19.04 -3.14
C HIS A 83 -12.44 18.26 -3.62
N ILE A 84 -13.55 18.35 -2.89
CA ILE A 84 -14.82 17.67 -3.19
C ILE A 84 -15.85 18.73 -3.53
N ASP A 85 -16.13 18.91 -4.81
CA ASP A 85 -17.06 19.93 -5.31
C ASP A 85 -18.52 19.56 -5.10
N VAL A 86 -18.83 18.25 -5.06
CA VAL A 86 -20.21 17.77 -4.94
C VAL A 86 -20.30 16.61 -3.95
N LEU A 87 -21.19 16.72 -3.00
CA LEU A 87 -21.60 15.66 -2.06
C LEU A 87 -23.10 15.36 -2.23
N PRO A 88 -23.53 14.09 -2.17
CA PRO A 88 -22.73 12.90 -1.90
C PRO A 88 -21.88 12.46 -3.10
N CYS A 89 -20.77 11.77 -2.83
CA CYS A 89 -19.92 11.21 -3.86
C CYS A 89 -19.21 9.92 -3.44
N GLU A 90 -18.76 9.16 -4.42
CA GLU A 90 -17.74 8.11 -4.27
C GLU A 90 -16.38 8.68 -4.68
N LEU A 91 -15.49 8.86 -3.71
CA LEU A 91 -14.11 9.26 -3.94
C LEU A 91 -13.25 8.02 -4.15
N LYS A 92 -12.92 7.74 -5.41
CA LYS A 92 -11.99 6.66 -5.80
C LYS A 92 -10.58 7.23 -5.89
N LEU A 93 -9.71 6.75 -5.02
CA LEU A 93 -8.33 7.22 -5.02
C LEU A 93 -7.53 6.53 -6.15
N PRO A 94 -6.70 7.28 -6.90
CA PRO A 94 -6.07 6.77 -8.12
C PRO A 94 -4.84 5.89 -7.87
N ARG A 95 -4.25 5.99 -6.68
CA ARG A 95 -2.99 5.31 -6.35
C ARG A 95 -3.26 4.02 -5.58
N ARG A 96 -2.33 3.07 -5.68
CA ARG A 96 -2.23 1.93 -4.79
C ARG A 96 -1.51 2.37 -3.51
N TYR A 97 -2.10 2.11 -2.34
CA TYR A 97 -1.55 2.41 -1.03
C TYR A 97 -1.14 1.13 -0.30
N ALA A 98 -0.15 1.24 0.59
CA ALA A 98 0.25 0.20 1.52
C ALA A 98 0.08 0.76 2.94
N PHE A 99 -0.88 0.25 3.69
CA PHE A 99 -1.32 0.85 4.95
C PHE A 99 -2.16 -0.11 5.80
N ARG A 100 -2.32 0.24 7.05
CA ARG A 100 -3.34 -0.30 7.95
C ARG A 100 -4.29 0.80 8.43
N TYR A 101 -3.78 2.01 8.63
CA TYR A 101 -4.56 3.14 9.16
C TYR A 101 -4.78 4.19 8.08
N LEU A 102 -5.99 4.75 8.06
CA LEU A 102 -6.34 5.87 7.20
C LEU A 102 -6.96 6.99 8.04
N GLU A 103 -6.33 8.15 8.05
CA GLU A 103 -6.95 9.38 8.57
C GLU A 103 -7.59 10.17 7.44
N VAL A 104 -8.81 10.64 7.68
CA VAL A 104 -9.49 11.67 6.88
C VAL A 104 -9.65 12.90 7.75
N LEU A 105 -8.95 13.98 7.42
CA LEU A 105 -9.01 15.28 8.08
C LEU A 105 -9.73 16.27 7.19
N ALA A 106 -10.77 16.93 7.71
CA ALA A 106 -11.39 18.07 7.05
C ALA A 106 -10.52 19.32 7.27
N LEU A 107 -9.70 19.66 6.28
CA LEU A 107 -8.85 20.85 6.32
C LEU A 107 -9.69 22.12 6.27
N ASP A 108 -10.73 22.10 5.44
CA ASP A 108 -11.69 23.21 5.35
C ASP A 108 -13.05 22.73 4.86
N THR A 109 -14.10 23.31 5.45
CA THR A 109 -15.50 23.20 5.04
C THR A 109 -16.17 24.54 5.30
N SER A 110 -17.27 24.85 4.61
CA SER A 110 -18.06 25.99 5.02
C SER A 110 -18.71 25.77 6.40
N GLN A 111 -19.12 26.81 7.06
CA GLN A 111 -19.80 26.72 8.37
C GLN A 111 -21.19 26.07 8.30
N LYS A 112 -21.74 25.90 7.10
CA LYS A 112 -23.12 25.43 6.89
C LYS A 112 -23.23 23.92 6.82
N PHE A 113 -22.17 23.21 6.41
CA PHE A 113 -22.18 21.78 6.26
C PHE A 113 -20.93 21.12 6.85
N GLN A 114 -21.03 19.84 7.10
CA GLN A 114 -19.96 18.96 7.58
C GLN A 114 -19.85 17.76 6.65
N VAL A 115 -18.66 17.21 6.50
CA VAL A 115 -18.45 15.97 5.74
C VAL A 115 -18.67 14.76 6.65
N VAL A 116 -19.33 13.75 6.15
CA VAL A 116 -19.45 12.44 6.81
C VAL A 116 -18.85 11.39 5.90
N VAL A 117 -17.94 10.60 6.45
CA VAL A 117 -17.47 9.37 5.82
C VAL A 117 -18.49 8.27 6.14
N GLU A 118 -19.26 7.87 5.13
CA GLU A 118 -20.32 6.88 5.28
C GLU A 118 -19.78 5.45 5.21
N ASP A 119 -18.78 5.26 4.34
CA ASP A 119 -18.17 3.95 4.09
C ASP A 119 -16.73 4.15 3.58
N ALA A 120 -15.87 3.18 3.88
CA ALA A 120 -14.51 3.09 3.39
C ALA A 120 -14.24 1.66 2.90
N GLU A 121 -14.18 1.50 1.59
CA GLU A 121 -13.89 0.22 0.93
C GLU A 121 -12.44 0.15 0.52
N LEU A 122 -11.77 -0.93 0.87
CA LEU A 122 -10.45 -1.29 0.39
C LEU A 122 -10.58 -2.44 -0.62
N THR A 123 -10.00 -2.25 -1.81
CA THR A 123 -9.78 -3.32 -2.77
C THR A 123 -8.32 -3.78 -2.66
N ALA A 124 -8.06 -4.77 -1.81
CA ALA A 124 -6.73 -5.34 -1.61
C ALA A 124 -6.26 -6.12 -2.85
N VAL A 125 -4.98 -6.01 -3.19
CA VAL A 125 -4.36 -6.66 -4.35
C VAL A 125 -3.11 -7.42 -3.96
N SER A 126 -2.97 -8.63 -4.47
CA SER A 126 -1.77 -9.46 -4.38
C SER A 126 -1.78 -10.54 -5.46
N ALA A 127 -0.62 -11.08 -5.80
CA ALA A 127 -0.49 -12.25 -6.68
C ALA A 127 -0.94 -13.56 -6.01
N VAL A 128 -1.15 -13.57 -4.69
CA VAL A 128 -1.48 -14.77 -3.89
C VAL A 128 -2.58 -14.47 -2.86
N SER A 129 -3.18 -15.53 -2.31
CA SER A 129 -4.12 -15.44 -1.19
C SER A 129 -3.56 -16.17 0.04
N MET A 130 -3.80 -15.64 1.23
CA MET A 130 -3.49 -16.32 2.49
C MET A 130 -4.19 -17.68 2.61
N ASP A 131 -5.34 -17.87 1.96
CA ASP A 131 -6.07 -19.14 1.93
C ASP A 131 -5.27 -20.28 1.27
N ALA A 132 -4.26 -19.95 0.47
CA ALA A 132 -3.40 -20.93 -0.17
C ALA A 132 -2.34 -21.53 0.78
N VAL A 133 -2.13 -20.91 1.94
CA VAL A 133 -1.11 -21.33 2.91
C VAL A 133 -1.76 -22.09 4.07
N LYS A 134 -1.25 -23.28 4.36
CA LYS A 134 -1.68 -24.04 5.54
C LYS A 134 -0.93 -23.52 6.77
N PRO A 135 -1.65 -23.24 7.87
CA PRO A 135 -1.01 -22.89 9.13
C PRO A 135 -0.04 -24.00 9.58
N VAL A 136 1.09 -23.61 10.16
CA VAL A 136 2.02 -24.57 10.76
C VAL A 136 1.44 -25.02 12.10
N GLU A 137 1.16 -26.33 12.20
CA GLU A 137 0.61 -26.94 13.41
C GLU A 137 1.66 -27.03 14.54
N GLY A 138 1.20 -26.93 15.77
CA GLY A 138 2.04 -27.15 16.97
C GLY A 138 2.99 -26.01 17.33
N LEU A 139 2.96 -24.88 16.65
CA LEU A 139 3.73 -23.71 17.05
C LEU A 139 3.15 -23.05 18.32
N PRO A 140 4.02 -22.57 19.25
CA PRO A 140 3.61 -21.64 20.31
C PRO A 140 2.91 -20.39 19.75
N GLU A 141 2.02 -19.79 20.52
CA GLU A 141 1.17 -18.68 20.07
C GLU A 141 1.97 -17.45 19.56
N ASP A 142 3.07 -17.13 20.20
CA ASP A 142 3.97 -16.06 19.78
C ASP A 142 4.62 -16.34 18.41
N LEU A 143 5.04 -17.59 18.18
CA LEU A 143 5.57 -18.01 16.87
C LEU A 143 4.50 -18.05 15.79
N GLN A 144 3.25 -18.41 16.11
CA GLN A 144 2.14 -18.33 15.16
C GLN A 144 1.88 -16.88 14.72
N LYS A 145 1.98 -15.91 15.66
CA LYS A 145 1.84 -14.47 15.33
C LYS A 145 2.96 -13.99 14.42
N ILE A 146 4.20 -14.40 14.69
CA ILE A 146 5.36 -14.05 13.85
C ILE A 146 5.22 -14.68 12.46
N ASP A 147 4.84 -15.94 12.38
CA ASP A 147 4.62 -16.66 11.11
C ASP A 147 3.54 -15.96 10.27
N ARG A 148 2.39 -15.66 10.87
CA ARG A 148 1.31 -14.94 10.21
C ARG A 148 1.76 -13.56 9.70
N ALA A 149 2.48 -12.79 10.51
CA ALA A 149 2.99 -11.47 10.12
C ALA A 149 3.99 -11.59 8.96
N SER A 150 4.86 -12.61 8.98
CA SER A 150 5.83 -12.87 7.92
C SER A 150 5.15 -13.27 6.61
N LEU A 151 4.15 -14.15 6.67
CA LEU A 151 3.34 -14.55 5.51
C LEU A 151 2.59 -13.36 4.92
N LYS A 152 1.98 -12.52 5.77
CA LYS A 152 1.27 -11.31 5.34
C LYS A 152 2.21 -10.32 4.67
N THR A 153 3.39 -10.10 5.23
CA THR A 153 4.43 -9.25 4.64
C THR A 153 4.85 -9.76 3.26
N LEU A 154 5.09 -11.07 3.14
CA LEU A 154 5.43 -11.67 1.85
C LEU A 154 4.28 -11.51 0.84
N GLN A 155 3.02 -11.79 1.25
CA GLN A 155 1.84 -11.59 0.40
C GLN A 155 1.75 -10.15 -0.14
N ASP A 156 1.98 -9.16 0.72
CA ASP A 156 1.90 -7.75 0.36
C ASP A 156 3.01 -7.33 -0.62
N CYS A 157 4.18 -7.97 -0.55
CA CYS A 157 5.27 -7.77 -1.50
C CYS A 157 5.06 -8.55 -2.83
N MET A 158 4.17 -9.55 -2.86
CA MET A 158 3.87 -10.35 -4.06
C MET A 158 2.81 -9.66 -4.92
N GLN A 159 3.23 -8.73 -5.77
CA GLN A 159 2.38 -7.94 -6.66
C GLN A 159 2.53 -8.41 -8.12
N HIS A 160 2.69 -7.54 -9.09
CA HIS A 160 3.04 -7.91 -10.47
C HIS A 160 4.44 -8.52 -10.57
N VAL A 161 5.29 -8.19 -9.62
CA VAL A 161 6.60 -8.76 -9.34
C VAL A 161 6.73 -8.92 -7.82
N PHE A 162 7.83 -9.47 -7.36
CA PHE A 162 8.21 -9.32 -5.95
C PHE A 162 8.75 -7.91 -5.72
N GLU A 163 8.01 -7.10 -4.99
CA GLU A 163 8.43 -5.75 -4.61
C GLU A 163 9.28 -5.80 -3.34
N ASP A 164 10.30 -4.95 -3.26
CA ASP A 164 11.12 -4.79 -2.05
C ASP A 164 10.32 -4.18 -0.90
N GLY A 165 9.46 -3.20 -1.22
CA GLY A 165 8.53 -2.56 -0.29
C GLY A 165 7.34 -1.93 -1.00
N PRO A 166 6.09 -2.42 -0.77
CA PRO A 166 4.90 -1.93 -1.48
C PRO A 166 4.52 -0.48 -1.11
N LYS A 167 4.98 0.04 0.02
CA LYS A 167 4.78 1.44 0.42
C LYS A 167 5.76 2.37 -0.32
N ARG A 168 7.02 2.00 -0.35
CA ARG A 168 8.11 2.78 -0.93
C ARG A 168 8.98 1.89 -1.81
N ASP A 169 9.57 2.46 -2.83
CA ASP A 169 10.43 1.88 -3.84
C ASP A 169 9.67 1.01 -4.85
N ARG A 170 8.93 0.00 -4.43
CA ARG A 170 8.08 -0.87 -5.28
C ARG A 170 8.83 -1.50 -6.45
N ARG A 171 10.14 -1.68 -6.30
CA ARG A 171 11.03 -2.18 -7.32
C ARG A 171 11.27 -3.67 -7.15
N LEU A 172 11.60 -4.31 -8.26
CA LEU A 172 12.08 -5.67 -8.24
C LEU A 172 13.60 -5.67 -8.05
N TRP A 173 14.06 -5.91 -6.82
CA TRP A 173 15.46 -6.09 -6.48
C TRP A 173 15.83 -7.57 -6.51
N ILE A 174 16.94 -7.93 -7.19
CA ILE A 174 17.30 -9.34 -7.37
C ILE A 174 17.77 -10.01 -6.07
N GLY A 175 18.43 -9.24 -5.19
CA GLY A 175 18.82 -9.74 -3.86
C GLY A 175 17.62 -10.07 -2.99
N ASP A 176 16.62 -9.19 -2.98
CA ASP A 176 15.35 -9.37 -2.28
C ASP A 176 14.56 -10.53 -2.88
N LEU A 177 14.48 -10.61 -4.21
CA LEU A 177 13.84 -11.70 -4.93
C LEU A 177 14.37 -13.06 -4.48
N ARG A 178 15.69 -13.20 -4.28
CA ARG A 178 16.27 -14.46 -3.84
C ARG A 178 15.70 -14.95 -2.50
N LEU A 179 15.51 -14.05 -1.54
CA LEU A 179 14.96 -14.38 -0.22
C LEU A 179 13.45 -14.59 -0.29
N GLN A 180 12.75 -13.70 -0.97
CA GLN A 180 11.29 -13.75 -1.16
C GLN A 180 10.90 -15.03 -1.93
N ALA A 181 11.65 -15.41 -2.97
CA ALA A 181 11.41 -16.65 -3.72
C ALA A 181 11.58 -17.90 -2.83
N LYS A 182 12.61 -17.94 -1.98
CA LYS A 182 12.80 -19.06 -1.03
C LYS A 182 11.64 -19.17 -0.04
N ALA A 183 11.18 -18.06 0.52
CA ALA A 183 10.02 -18.03 1.40
C ALA A 183 8.76 -18.45 0.65
N ASN A 184 8.56 -17.97 -0.58
CA ASN A 184 7.44 -18.35 -1.43
C ASN A 184 7.43 -19.86 -1.77
N TYR A 185 8.56 -20.47 -2.01
CA TYR A 185 8.63 -21.93 -2.28
C TYR A 185 8.17 -22.77 -1.09
N ALA A 186 8.44 -22.28 0.13
CA ALA A 186 8.01 -22.95 1.36
C ALA A 186 6.56 -22.64 1.77
N THR A 187 5.92 -21.64 1.15
CA THR A 187 4.61 -21.12 1.57
C THR A 187 3.59 -21.10 0.44
N PHE A 188 3.51 -20.00 -0.32
CA PHE A 188 2.50 -19.80 -1.37
C PHE A 188 2.72 -20.65 -2.62
N GLY A 189 3.95 -21.03 -2.91
CA GLY A 189 4.30 -21.87 -4.07
C GLY A 189 4.03 -21.22 -5.43
N ASN A 190 3.96 -19.90 -5.52
CA ASN A 190 3.72 -19.19 -6.79
C ASN A 190 5.02 -19.13 -7.62
N HIS A 191 5.30 -20.24 -8.32
CA HIS A 191 6.48 -20.36 -9.18
C HIS A 191 6.43 -19.46 -10.42
N ASP A 192 5.24 -19.12 -10.91
CA ASP A 192 5.09 -18.31 -12.12
C ASP A 192 5.48 -16.85 -11.87
N LEU A 193 5.21 -16.33 -10.66
CA LEU A 193 5.68 -15.00 -10.27
C LEU A 193 7.23 -14.94 -10.23
N VAL A 194 7.88 -15.99 -9.69
CA VAL A 194 9.34 -16.09 -9.67
C VAL A 194 9.91 -16.13 -11.08
N LYS A 195 9.36 -17.00 -11.96
CA LYS A 195 9.77 -17.09 -13.37
C LYS A 195 9.63 -15.74 -14.07
N ARG A 196 8.50 -15.04 -13.85
CA ARG A 196 8.27 -13.71 -14.40
C ARG A 196 9.37 -12.74 -14.00
N CYS A 197 9.74 -12.68 -12.73
CA CYS A 197 10.82 -11.84 -12.24
C CYS A 197 12.18 -12.20 -12.87
N MET A 198 12.49 -13.48 -12.99
CA MET A 198 13.72 -13.94 -13.62
C MET A 198 13.77 -13.58 -15.12
N TYR A 199 12.65 -13.75 -15.85
CA TYR A 199 12.57 -13.34 -17.26
C TYR A 199 12.73 -11.84 -17.45
N LEU A 200 12.22 -11.02 -16.53
CA LEU A 200 12.41 -9.57 -16.57
C LEU A 200 13.90 -9.22 -16.43
N PHE A 201 14.63 -9.82 -15.48
CA PHE A 201 16.07 -9.60 -15.37
C PHE A 201 16.86 -10.10 -16.58
N ALA A 202 16.46 -11.24 -17.16
CA ALA A 202 17.10 -11.77 -18.36
C ALA A 202 16.85 -10.89 -19.61
N GLY A 203 15.66 -10.30 -19.71
CA GLY A 203 15.27 -9.47 -20.86
C GLY A 203 15.65 -8.00 -20.76
N LEU A 204 15.88 -7.50 -19.56
CA LEU A 204 16.20 -6.09 -19.29
C LEU A 204 17.61 -5.97 -18.70
N THR A 205 18.62 -6.29 -19.53
CA THR A 205 20.03 -6.09 -19.14
C THR A 205 20.47 -4.64 -19.32
N ARG A 206 21.52 -4.25 -18.66
CA ARG A 206 22.19 -2.98 -18.90
C ARG A 206 22.87 -2.99 -20.29
N ASP A 207 23.19 -1.82 -20.83
CA ASP A 207 23.86 -1.67 -22.13
C ASP A 207 25.23 -2.39 -22.20
N ASP A 208 25.89 -2.52 -21.05
CA ASP A 208 27.15 -3.25 -20.90
C ASP A 208 26.96 -4.77 -20.71
N GLY A 209 25.73 -5.27 -20.82
CA GLY A 209 25.38 -6.69 -20.69
C GLY A 209 25.29 -7.20 -19.25
N LYS A 210 25.51 -6.34 -18.24
CA LYS A 210 25.41 -6.73 -16.83
C LYS A 210 23.95 -6.79 -16.38
N ILE A 211 23.68 -7.65 -15.40
CA ILE A 211 22.41 -7.68 -14.70
C ILE A 211 22.38 -6.50 -13.72
N GLY A 212 21.41 -5.61 -13.84
CA GLY A 212 21.18 -4.53 -12.89
C GLY A 212 20.75 -5.05 -11.52
N ALA A 213 20.99 -4.26 -10.47
CA ALA A 213 20.58 -4.64 -9.11
C ALA A 213 19.07 -4.67 -8.95
N CYS A 214 18.34 -3.78 -9.64
CA CYS A 214 16.90 -3.73 -9.62
C CYS A 214 16.30 -3.31 -10.97
N LEU A 215 15.01 -3.55 -11.09
CA LEU A 215 14.19 -3.18 -12.25
C LEU A 215 12.99 -2.35 -11.80
N PHE A 216 12.67 -1.32 -12.59
CA PHE A 216 11.38 -0.64 -12.51
C PHE A 216 10.38 -1.39 -13.39
N THR A 217 9.17 -1.54 -12.90
CA THR A 217 8.05 -2.07 -13.69
C THR A 217 7.06 -0.98 -14.08
N GLU A 218 7.11 0.16 -13.39
CA GLU A 218 6.26 1.33 -13.62
C GLU A 218 7.09 2.62 -13.56
N PRO A 219 6.74 3.66 -14.31
CA PRO A 219 5.69 3.71 -15.34
C PRO A 219 6.07 2.99 -16.63
N VAL A 220 7.34 2.62 -16.78
CA VAL A 220 7.90 1.88 -17.94
C VAL A 220 8.88 0.84 -17.41
N MET A 221 8.85 -0.35 -17.98
CA MET A 221 9.82 -1.40 -17.64
C MET A 221 11.22 -0.98 -18.08
N GLN A 222 12.14 -0.89 -17.12
CA GLN A 222 13.54 -0.52 -17.39
C GLN A 222 14.47 -1.03 -16.29
N VAL A 223 15.73 -1.28 -16.67
CA VAL A 223 16.79 -1.57 -15.70
C VAL A 223 17.23 -0.27 -15.01
N ASP A 224 17.52 -0.35 -13.71
CA ASP A 224 18.16 0.73 -12.97
C ASP A 224 19.68 0.79 -13.28
N ASP A 225 20.28 1.94 -13.07
CA ASP A 225 21.73 2.15 -13.25
C ASP A 225 22.56 1.57 -12.09
N THR A 226 21.92 1.23 -10.97
CA THR A 226 22.57 0.62 -9.81
C THR A 226 23.12 -0.76 -10.15
N PHE A 227 24.38 -0.98 -9.83
CA PHE A 227 25.07 -2.25 -9.99
C PHE A 227 25.68 -2.71 -8.67
N LEU A 228 25.29 -3.92 -8.23
CA LEU A 228 25.79 -4.57 -7.03
C LEU A 228 26.34 -5.96 -7.41
N TRP A 229 27.59 -6.21 -7.08
CA TRP A 229 28.28 -7.46 -7.46
C TRP A 229 27.60 -8.71 -6.92
N ASP A 230 27.25 -8.71 -5.65
CA ASP A 230 26.57 -9.81 -4.97
C ASP A 230 25.19 -10.05 -5.55
N TYR A 231 24.43 -8.98 -5.90
CA TYR A 231 23.12 -9.09 -6.51
C TYR A 231 23.19 -9.73 -7.90
N SER A 232 24.18 -9.35 -8.72
CA SER A 232 24.36 -9.98 -10.03
C SER A 232 24.69 -11.46 -9.94
N LEU A 233 25.40 -11.90 -8.90
CA LEU A 233 25.70 -13.30 -8.66
C LEU A 233 24.45 -14.12 -8.24
N PHE A 234 23.40 -13.48 -7.73
CA PHE A 234 22.15 -14.18 -7.38
C PHE A 234 21.31 -14.54 -8.61
N PHE A 235 21.62 -13.99 -9.78
CA PHE A 235 20.96 -14.33 -11.03
C PHE A 235 21.46 -15.65 -11.62
N VAL A 236 22.69 -16.07 -11.34
CA VAL A 236 23.33 -17.28 -11.82
C VAL A 236 22.96 -18.45 -10.93
#